data_b7826c6fd948f802f0550b108b9e7e4a
#
_entry.id   b7826c6fd948f802f0550b108b9e7e4a
#
_cell.length_a   1.000
_cell.length_b   1.000
_cell.length_c   1.000
_cell.angle_alpha   90.00
_cell.angle_beta   90.00
_cell.angle_gamma   90.00
#
_symmetry.space_group_name_H-M   'P 1'
#
loop_
_entity.id
_entity.type
_entity.pdbx_description
1 polymer ?
#
loop_
_entity_poly.entity_id
_entity_poly.type
_entity_poly.pdbx_seq_one_letter_code
_entity_poly.pdbx_strand_id
1 'polypeptide(L)'
;TLQVPASSEPSRQVTSAHPKRKPALSSARSQPVAEPKGATVQKAAVREAPETAPTRPIQVKAEQGDPNTRRFRWPAKGRIISDYGSKPGGSRNDGINLALPEGADIKAVEDGTVIYSGNELKGYGNLVLVRHDDGWVSAYAHASELLVKRGDPVRRGQTIAKVGATGSVTQPQLHFELRRGNKAVDPMKYLASL
;
A
#
# COMPACT_ATOMS: atom_id res chain seq x y z
N THR A 1 16.26 30.23 60.74
CA THR A 1 17.36 29.47 61.34
C THR A 1 17.07 27.97 61.23
N LEU A 2 18.12 27.22 60.83
CA LEU A 2 18.26 25.76 60.79
C LEU A 2 17.83 25.15 59.45
N GLN A 3 18.69 24.82 58.61
CA GLN A 3 19.94 24.04 58.52
C GLN A 3 19.64 22.67 57.88
N VAL A 4 20.22 22.48 56.71
CA VAL A 4 20.33 21.26 55.89
C VAL A 4 21.19 20.25 56.65
N PRO A 5 21.05 18.96 56.35
CA PRO A 5 22.23 18.31 55.85
C PRO A 5 22.02 17.47 54.57
N ALA A 6 23.01 17.59 53.73
CA ALA A 6 23.36 16.66 52.68
C ALA A 6 23.94 15.37 53.25
N SER A 7 23.70 14.26 52.58
CA SER A 7 24.59 13.07 52.56
C SER A 7 24.13 12.11 51.48
N SER A 8 24.89 12.01 50.46
CA SER A 8 25.90 10.99 50.11
C SER A 8 25.37 9.87 49.24
N GLU A 9 25.81 9.90 48.01
CA GLU A 9 25.99 8.72 47.14
C GLU A 9 26.86 7.64 47.83
N PRO A 10 26.74 6.39 47.40
CA PRO A 10 27.83 5.96 46.53
C PRO A 10 27.43 5.08 45.33
N SER A 11 28.14 5.36 44.25
CA SER A 11 28.49 4.50 43.14
C SER A 11 28.54 3.01 43.44
N ARG A 12 27.92 2.23 42.55
CA ARG A 12 28.42 0.87 42.27
C ARG A 12 28.50 0.67 40.75
N GLN A 13 29.70 0.87 40.26
CA GLN A 13 30.19 0.24 39.03
C GLN A 13 30.26 -1.25 39.27
N VAL A 14 29.73 -2.02 38.37
CA VAL A 14 30.15 -3.39 38.12
C VAL A 14 30.38 -3.53 36.62
N THR A 15 31.64 -3.55 36.35
CA THR A 15 32.28 -3.91 35.07
C THR A 15 32.15 -5.43 34.85
N SER A 16 32.34 -5.78 33.54
CA SER A 16 32.75 -7.11 33.08
C SER A 16 31.61 -8.02 32.61
N ALA A 17 31.63 -8.69 31.51
CA ALA A 17 32.63 -8.99 30.49
C ALA A 17 31.92 -9.60 29.30
N HIS A 18 32.42 -9.28 28.15
CA HIS A 18 32.21 -10.01 26.88
C HIS A 18 32.86 -11.40 26.95
N PRO A 19 32.32 -12.40 26.30
CA PRO A 19 33.21 -13.22 25.50
C PRO A 19 32.81 -13.29 24.02
N LYS A 20 33.72 -12.82 23.19
CA LYS A 20 33.88 -13.18 21.79
C LYS A 20 33.99 -14.70 21.65
N ARG A 21 33.21 -15.26 20.74
CA ARG A 21 33.59 -16.50 20.06
C ARG A 21 33.31 -16.37 18.55
N LYS A 22 34.37 -16.29 17.82
CA LYS A 22 34.59 -16.67 16.42
C LYS A 22 35.54 -17.86 16.44
N PRO A 23 35.81 -18.51 15.31
CA PRO A 23 34.97 -19.20 14.33
C PRO A 23 35.47 -20.67 14.19
N ALA A 24 34.73 -21.51 13.52
CA ALA A 24 35.33 -22.74 12.98
C ALA A 24 34.87 -22.95 11.53
N LEU A 25 35.82 -22.76 10.63
CA LEU A 25 35.86 -23.32 9.28
C LEU A 25 35.98 -24.84 9.37
N SER A 26 35.25 -25.52 8.52
CA SER A 26 35.65 -26.83 7.96
C SER A 26 34.84 -26.99 6.68
N SER A 27 35.36 -26.69 5.55
CA SER A 27 36.22 -27.36 4.59
C SER A 27 35.69 -28.73 4.15
N ALA A 28 35.28 -28.68 2.88
CA ALA A 28 35.58 -29.61 1.80
C ALA A 28 34.87 -30.97 1.81
N ARG A 29 34.13 -31.25 0.76
CA ARG A 29 34.63 -32.23 -0.23
C ARG A 29 33.77 -32.26 -1.49
N SER A 30 34.49 -32.11 -2.57
CA SER A 30 34.14 -32.16 -3.99
C SER A 30 33.62 -33.51 -4.44
N GLN A 31 32.67 -33.51 -5.38
CA GLN A 31 32.57 -34.19 -6.68
C GLN A 31 32.70 -35.74 -6.73
N PRO A 32 32.41 -36.38 -7.89
CA PRO A 32 31.71 -36.02 -9.13
C PRO A 32 30.82 -37.15 -9.72
N VAL A 33 30.02 -36.75 -10.78
CA VAL A 33 29.76 -37.51 -12.04
C VAL A 33 29.01 -38.84 -12.00
N ALA A 34 27.88 -38.87 -12.70
CA ALA A 34 27.57 -39.86 -13.69
C ALA A 34 26.36 -39.42 -14.55
N GLU A 35 26.67 -39.02 -15.78
CA GLU A 35 25.76 -39.21 -16.91
C GLU A 35 25.86 -40.67 -17.37
N PRO A 36 24.78 -41.27 -17.84
CA PRO A 36 24.91 -41.88 -19.17
C PRO A 36 23.74 -41.60 -20.12
N LYS A 37 24.16 -41.31 -21.32
CA LYS A 37 23.49 -41.36 -22.61
C LYS A 37 22.54 -42.55 -22.78
N GLY A 38 21.42 -42.32 -23.49
CA GLY A 38 20.62 -43.40 -24.06
C GLY A 38 19.44 -42.83 -24.82
N ALA A 39 19.61 -42.70 -26.10
CA ALA A 39 18.63 -42.36 -27.10
C ALA A 39 17.46 -43.34 -27.16
N THR A 40 16.25 -42.88 -27.41
CA THR A 40 15.39 -43.49 -28.44
C THR A 40 14.27 -42.51 -28.80
N VAL A 41 14.28 -42.15 -30.07
CA VAL A 41 13.26 -41.44 -30.81
C VAL A 41 12.02 -42.33 -30.93
N GLN A 42 10.87 -41.85 -30.50
CA GLN A 42 9.59 -42.35 -31.04
C GLN A 42 8.70 -41.18 -31.44
N LYS A 43 8.58 -41.09 -32.75
CA LYS A 43 7.68 -40.28 -33.53
C LYS A 43 6.28 -40.91 -33.45
N ALA A 44 5.30 -40.25 -32.90
CA ALA A 44 3.90 -40.52 -33.17
C ALA A 44 2.97 -39.34 -32.87
N ALA A 45 2.25 -38.99 -33.91
CA ALA A 45 0.92 -38.40 -33.95
C ALA A 45 0.72 -36.99 -33.48
N VAL A 46 0.76 -36.10 -34.46
CA VAL A 46 -0.01 -34.88 -34.58
C VAL A 46 -1.49 -35.14 -34.25
N ARG A 47 -1.98 -34.58 -33.15
CA ARG A 47 -3.41 -34.31 -32.96
C ARG A 47 -3.58 -32.78 -33.01
N GLU A 48 -4.18 -32.38 -34.08
CA GLU A 48 -4.76 -31.11 -34.38
C GLU A 48 -5.60 -30.64 -33.19
N ALA A 49 -5.19 -29.54 -32.56
CA ALA A 49 -6.01 -28.81 -31.61
C ALA A 49 -6.84 -27.79 -32.41
N PRO A 50 -8.12 -27.60 -32.10
CA PRO A 50 -8.95 -26.66 -32.84
C PRO A 50 -8.46 -25.24 -32.64
N GLU A 51 -8.27 -24.60 -33.77
CA GLU A 51 -8.05 -23.17 -33.99
C GLU A 51 -9.02 -22.34 -33.14
N THR A 52 -8.54 -21.79 -32.04
CA THR A 52 -9.27 -20.75 -31.32
C THR A 52 -9.15 -19.45 -32.12
N ALA A 53 -10.29 -18.99 -32.58
CA ALA A 53 -10.51 -17.75 -33.27
C ALA A 53 -9.74 -16.58 -32.65
N PRO A 54 -9.27 -15.62 -33.48
CA PRO A 54 -8.58 -14.44 -32.98
C PRO A 54 -9.55 -13.62 -32.11
N THR A 55 -9.27 -13.59 -30.81
CA THR A 55 -9.92 -12.65 -29.90
C THR A 55 -9.57 -11.24 -30.39
N ARG A 56 -10.51 -10.62 -31.08
CA ARG A 56 -10.46 -9.18 -31.39
C ARG A 56 -10.14 -8.43 -30.11
N PRO A 57 -9.15 -7.55 -30.11
CA PRO A 57 -9.01 -6.60 -29.01
C PRO A 57 -10.31 -5.80 -28.95
N ILE A 58 -11.06 -5.97 -27.87
CA ILE A 58 -12.14 -5.06 -27.55
C ILE A 58 -11.45 -3.73 -27.26
N GLN A 59 -11.41 -2.88 -28.25
CA GLN A 59 -11.13 -1.47 -28.06
C GLN A 59 -12.31 -0.92 -27.26
N VAL A 60 -12.22 -0.99 -25.94
CA VAL A 60 -13.02 -0.14 -25.06
C VAL A 60 -12.56 1.28 -25.38
N LYS A 61 -13.33 1.92 -26.26
CA LYS A 61 -13.28 3.35 -26.50
C LYS A 61 -13.35 3.99 -25.12
N ALA A 62 -12.22 4.47 -24.63
CA ALA A 62 -12.19 5.34 -23.47
C ALA A 62 -13.10 6.52 -23.84
N GLU A 63 -14.27 6.55 -23.25
CA GLU A 63 -15.07 7.77 -23.25
C GLU A 63 -14.22 8.80 -22.53
N GLN A 64 -13.59 9.65 -23.30
CA GLN A 64 -12.95 10.87 -22.86
C GLN A 64 -14.07 11.78 -22.33
N GLY A 65 -14.57 11.46 -21.14
CA GLY A 65 -15.45 12.34 -20.41
C GLY A 65 -14.69 13.62 -20.12
N ASP A 66 -15.37 14.75 -20.25
CA ASP A 66 -14.90 16.07 -19.88
C ASP A 66 -14.09 15.96 -18.57
N PRO A 67 -12.84 16.43 -18.52
CA PRO A 67 -11.98 16.32 -17.33
C PRO A 67 -12.58 16.93 -16.07
N ASN A 68 -13.65 17.71 -16.21
CA ASN A 68 -14.41 18.31 -15.11
C ASN A 68 -15.62 17.45 -14.65
N THR A 69 -15.95 16.39 -15.38
CA THR A 69 -17.05 15.47 -15.08
C THR A 69 -16.62 14.06 -14.70
N ARG A 70 -15.29 13.83 -14.54
CA ARG A 70 -14.78 12.53 -14.17
C ARG A 70 -15.32 12.12 -12.80
N ARG A 71 -16.08 11.02 -12.77
CA ARG A 71 -16.64 10.49 -11.53
C ARG A 71 -15.87 9.26 -11.09
N PHE A 72 -15.17 9.42 -9.98
CA PHE A 72 -14.47 8.33 -9.31
C PHE A 72 -15.45 7.48 -8.51
N ARG A 73 -15.16 6.19 -8.41
CA ARG A 73 -15.86 5.30 -7.51
C ARG A 73 -15.53 5.62 -6.06
N TRP A 74 -16.42 5.33 -5.13
CA TRP A 74 -16.12 5.35 -3.69
C TRP A 74 -15.06 4.30 -3.34
N PRO A 75 -14.03 4.67 -2.57
CA PRO A 75 -13.00 3.72 -2.13
C PRO A 75 -13.52 2.68 -1.15
N ALA A 76 -14.51 3.05 -0.35
CA ALA A 76 -15.22 2.20 0.58
C ALA A 76 -16.56 2.82 0.92
N LYS A 77 -17.50 2.03 1.43
CA LYS A 77 -18.81 2.51 1.92
C LYS A 77 -18.72 2.68 3.43
N GLY A 78 -18.64 3.92 3.91
CA GLY A 78 -18.52 4.25 5.32
C GLY A 78 -19.13 5.60 5.66
N ARG A 79 -19.27 5.88 6.96
CA ARG A 79 -19.74 7.17 7.44
C ARG A 79 -18.59 8.18 7.40
N ILE A 80 -18.81 9.33 6.79
CA ILE A 80 -17.84 10.44 6.81
C ILE A 80 -17.76 10.98 8.24
N ILE A 81 -16.54 11.02 8.78
CA ILE A 81 -16.27 11.55 10.13
C ILE A 81 -15.42 12.83 10.08
N SER A 82 -14.84 13.16 8.92
CA SER A 82 -14.14 14.42 8.69
C SER A 82 -14.17 14.75 7.21
N ASP A 83 -14.64 15.95 6.88
CA ASP A 83 -14.72 16.46 5.52
C ASP A 83 -13.42 17.11 5.07
N TYR A 84 -13.30 17.37 3.77
CA TYR A 84 -12.21 18.16 3.19
C TYR A 84 -12.27 19.63 3.64
N GLY A 85 -11.10 20.25 3.85
CA GLY A 85 -10.97 21.68 4.09
C GLY A 85 -10.49 22.05 5.49
N SER A 86 -10.60 23.34 5.82
CA SER A 86 -10.16 23.89 7.11
C SER A 86 -11.10 23.44 8.23
N LYS A 87 -10.53 23.14 9.39
CA LYS A 87 -11.23 22.69 10.58
C LYS A 87 -11.20 23.77 11.67
N PRO A 88 -12.16 23.78 12.60
CA PRO A 88 -12.03 24.54 13.82
C PRO A 88 -10.69 24.21 14.50
N GLY A 89 -9.95 25.24 14.96
CA GLY A 89 -8.63 25.07 15.55
C GLY A 89 -7.45 25.19 14.58
N GLY A 90 -7.70 25.59 13.30
CA GLY A 90 -6.66 25.96 12.33
C GLY A 90 -6.02 24.77 11.60
N SER A 91 -6.41 23.54 11.90
CA SER A 91 -5.96 22.37 11.13
C SER A 91 -6.68 22.29 9.79
N ARG A 92 -6.08 21.56 8.84
CA ARG A 92 -6.66 21.34 7.51
C ARG A 92 -6.71 19.84 7.22
N ASN A 93 -7.80 19.38 6.63
CA ASN A 93 -7.93 18.05 6.09
C ASN A 93 -7.86 18.13 4.55
N ASP A 94 -6.83 17.52 3.96
CA ASP A 94 -6.63 17.50 2.51
C ASP A 94 -7.41 16.38 1.79
N GLY A 95 -8.24 15.66 2.54
CA GLY A 95 -9.11 14.60 2.06
C GLY A 95 -10.39 14.48 2.88
N ILE A 96 -10.97 13.29 2.88
CA ILE A 96 -12.09 12.91 3.74
C ILE A 96 -11.70 11.72 4.60
N ASN A 97 -12.27 11.63 5.81
CA ASN A 97 -12.07 10.45 6.66
C ASN A 97 -13.39 9.68 6.75
N LEU A 98 -13.32 8.38 6.51
CA LEU A 98 -14.44 7.46 6.54
C LEU A 98 -14.27 6.50 7.74
N ALA A 99 -15.24 6.46 8.65
CA ALA A 99 -15.30 5.43 9.68
C ALA A 99 -15.77 4.12 9.05
N LEU A 100 -15.02 3.06 9.29
CA LEU A 100 -15.25 1.73 8.74
C LEU A 100 -14.79 0.69 9.76
N PRO A 101 -15.34 -0.53 9.74
CA PRO A 101 -14.79 -1.64 10.51
C PRO A 101 -13.35 -1.94 10.08
N GLU A 102 -12.52 -2.34 11.04
CA GLU A 102 -11.18 -2.83 10.75
C GLU A 102 -11.23 -4.03 9.81
N GLY A 103 -10.29 -4.12 8.88
CA GLY A 103 -10.23 -5.17 7.87
C GLY A 103 -11.20 -5.00 6.69
N ALA A 104 -12.05 -3.98 6.68
CA ALA A 104 -12.91 -3.69 5.53
C ALA A 104 -12.09 -3.40 4.27
N ASP A 105 -12.65 -3.72 3.10
CA ASP A 105 -11.96 -3.53 1.82
C ASP A 105 -11.81 -2.06 1.46
N ILE A 106 -10.60 -1.65 1.13
CA ILE A 106 -10.29 -0.39 0.46
C ILE A 106 -10.07 -0.69 -1.02
N LYS A 107 -10.84 -0.02 -1.88
CA LYS A 107 -10.85 -0.27 -3.33
C LYS A 107 -10.29 0.92 -4.09
N ALA A 108 -9.56 0.64 -5.17
CA ALA A 108 -9.10 1.66 -6.10
C ALA A 108 -10.30 2.40 -6.72
N VAL A 109 -10.26 3.72 -6.70
CA VAL A 109 -11.37 4.58 -7.19
C VAL A 109 -11.44 4.62 -8.70
N GLU A 110 -10.31 4.32 -9.39
CA GLU A 110 -10.18 4.29 -10.84
C GLU A 110 -8.99 3.41 -11.23
N ASP A 111 -8.88 3.06 -12.54
CA ASP A 111 -7.70 2.40 -13.10
C ASP A 111 -6.45 3.24 -12.88
N GLY A 112 -5.30 2.61 -12.69
CA GLY A 112 -4.06 3.35 -12.49
C GLY A 112 -2.86 2.48 -12.14
N THR A 113 -1.79 3.14 -11.73
CA THR A 113 -0.55 2.49 -11.29
C THR A 113 -0.20 2.95 -9.88
N VAL A 114 0.17 2.02 -9.02
CA VAL A 114 0.63 2.31 -7.65
C VAL A 114 1.99 3.01 -7.73
N ILE A 115 2.06 4.24 -7.26
CA ILE A 115 3.31 5.02 -7.23
C ILE A 115 3.99 4.97 -5.85
N TYR A 116 3.26 4.58 -4.81
CA TYR A 116 3.77 4.38 -3.46
C TYR A 116 2.92 3.35 -2.73
N SER A 117 3.57 2.50 -1.94
CA SER A 117 2.95 1.55 -1.02
C SER A 117 3.93 1.31 0.13
N GLY A 118 3.62 1.78 1.34
CA GLY A 118 4.53 1.71 2.49
C GLY A 118 4.02 2.48 3.70
N ASN A 119 4.86 2.62 4.72
CA ASN A 119 4.53 3.24 6.01
C ASN A 119 5.57 4.28 6.49
N GLU A 120 6.45 4.75 5.62
CA GLU A 120 7.51 5.70 5.99
C GLU A 120 6.94 7.07 6.40
N LEU A 121 5.75 7.41 5.92
CA LEU A 121 5.03 8.63 6.31
C LEU A 121 4.23 8.38 7.59
N LYS A 122 4.88 8.52 8.74
CA LYS A 122 4.36 8.13 10.07
C LYS A 122 2.95 8.63 10.36
N GLY A 123 2.61 9.86 9.95
CA GLY A 123 1.28 10.43 10.17
C GLY A 123 0.16 9.68 9.45
N TYR A 124 0.44 9.18 8.26
CA TYR A 124 -0.52 8.43 7.44
C TYR A 124 -0.57 6.92 7.76
N GLY A 125 0.42 6.39 8.49
CA GLY A 125 0.56 4.96 8.70
C GLY A 125 0.79 4.21 7.39
N ASN A 126 0.13 3.08 7.21
CA ASN A 126 0.18 2.36 5.94
C ASN A 126 -0.60 3.13 4.87
N LEU A 127 0.10 3.50 3.80
CA LEU A 127 -0.37 4.38 2.74
C LEU A 127 -0.17 3.75 1.37
N VAL A 128 -1.19 3.85 0.53
CA VAL A 128 -1.11 3.59 -0.92
C VAL A 128 -1.39 4.88 -1.67
N LEU A 129 -0.56 5.18 -2.67
CA LEU A 129 -0.80 6.23 -3.65
C LEU A 129 -0.96 5.60 -5.04
N VAL A 130 -2.05 5.91 -5.71
CA VAL A 130 -2.33 5.44 -7.07
C VAL A 130 -2.39 6.64 -8.01
N ARG A 131 -1.60 6.58 -9.07
CA ARG A 131 -1.66 7.55 -10.16
C ARG A 131 -2.61 7.05 -11.23
N HIS A 132 -3.55 7.88 -11.57
CA HIS A 132 -4.53 7.68 -12.64
C HIS A 132 -4.17 8.55 -13.86
N ASP A 133 -4.96 8.45 -14.91
CA ASP A 133 -4.83 9.30 -16.08
C ASP A 133 -5.10 10.78 -15.76
N ASP A 134 -4.75 11.67 -16.70
CA ASP A 134 -4.98 13.12 -16.63
C ASP A 134 -4.40 13.80 -15.38
N GLY A 135 -3.31 13.22 -14.81
CA GLY A 135 -2.60 13.78 -13.67
C GLY A 135 -3.33 13.66 -12.34
N TRP A 136 -4.32 12.75 -12.25
CA TRP A 136 -4.98 12.45 -10.99
C TRP A 136 -4.17 11.49 -10.14
N VAL A 137 -4.21 11.70 -8.83
CA VAL A 137 -3.62 10.81 -7.82
C VAL A 137 -4.62 10.62 -6.69
N SER A 138 -4.82 9.38 -6.27
CA SER A 138 -5.58 9.05 -5.07
C SER A 138 -4.67 8.52 -3.98
N ALA A 139 -4.98 8.87 -2.71
CA ALA A 139 -4.26 8.43 -1.53
C ALA A 139 -5.21 7.68 -0.59
N TYR A 140 -4.71 6.58 -0.02
CA TYR A 140 -5.44 5.70 0.90
C TYR A 140 -4.57 5.44 2.11
N ALA A 141 -4.93 6.02 3.27
CA ALA A 141 -4.12 5.97 4.47
C ALA A 141 -4.81 5.27 5.64
N HIS A 142 -4.03 5.00 6.70
CA HIS A 142 -4.42 4.31 7.93
C HIS A 142 -4.79 2.84 7.73
N ALA A 143 -4.33 2.22 6.62
CA ALA A 143 -4.61 0.82 6.34
C ALA A 143 -3.96 -0.11 7.39
N SER A 144 -4.60 -1.26 7.68
CA SER A 144 -3.99 -2.34 8.46
C SER A 144 -3.05 -3.17 7.59
N GLU A 145 -3.44 -3.40 6.34
CA GLU A 145 -2.72 -4.25 5.40
C GLU A 145 -2.69 -3.62 4.00
N LEU A 146 -1.55 -3.72 3.33
CA LEU A 146 -1.35 -3.29 1.95
C LEU A 146 -1.30 -4.53 1.04
N LEU A 147 -2.19 -4.60 0.05
CA LEU A 147 -2.33 -5.75 -0.84
C LEU A 147 -1.66 -5.53 -2.21
N VAL A 148 -1.08 -4.34 -2.42
CA VAL A 148 -0.41 -3.94 -3.66
C VAL A 148 0.95 -3.34 -3.35
N LYS A 149 1.85 -3.34 -4.34
CA LYS A 149 3.20 -2.80 -4.26
C LYS A 149 3.39 -1.68 -5.27
N ARG A 150 4.40 -0.84 -5.03
CA ARG A 150 4.81 0.19 -6.00
C ARG A 150 5.11 -0.44 -7.36
N GLY A 151 4.52 0.12 -8.40
CA GLY A 151 4.63 -0.34 -9.79
C GLY A 151 3.47 -1.22 -10.24
N ASP A 152 2.65 -1.75 -9.33
CA ASP A 152 1.53 -2.61 -9.69
C ASP A 152 0.45 -1.81 -10.44
N PRO A 153 -0.08 -2.34 -11.56
CA PRO A 153 -1.29 -1.82 -12.18
C PRO A 153 -2.50 -2.23 -11.32
N VAL A 154 -3.43 -1.30 -11.14
CA VAL A 154 -4.68 -1.55 -10.42
C VAL A 154 -5.88 -1.17 -11.29
N ARG A 155 -6.98 -1.90 -11.12
CA ARG A 155 -8.24 -1.64 -11.81
C ARG A 155 -9.24 -0.96 -10.89
N ARG A 156 -10.09 -0.15 -11.45
CA ARG A 156 -11.21 0.46 -10.75
C ARG A 156 -12.02 -0.59 -9.99
N GLY A 157 -12.16 -0.40 -8.68
CA GLY A 157 -12.87 -1.31 -7.78
C GLY A 157 -12.07 -2.52 -7.30
N GLN A 158 -10.82 -2.67 -7.72
CA GLN A 158 -9.91 -3.67 -7.16
C GLN A 158 -9.61 -3.36 -5.69
N THR A 159 -9.63 -4.38 -4.81
CA THR A 159 -9.20 -4.23 -3.43
C THR A 159 -7.67 -4.05 -3.39
N ILE A 160 -7.19 -2.96 -2.80
CA ILE A 160 -5.78 -2.58 -2.76
C ILE A 160 -5.20 -2.56 -1.34
N ALA A 161 -6.06 -2.47 -0.34
CA ALA A 161 -5.68 -2.44 1.07
C ALA A 161 -6.87 -2.82 1.97
N LYS A 162 -6.61 -2.99 3.27
CA LYS A 162 -7.63 -3.19 4.30
C LYS A 162 -7.64 -2.02 5.27
N VAL A 163 -8.82 -1.62 5.72
CA VAL A 163 -8.99 -0.57 6.73
C VAL A 163 -8.32 -0.95 8.04
N GLY A 164 -7.68 0.02 8.67
CA GLY A 164 -7.03 -0.15 9.97
C GLY A 164 -7.01 1.15 10.76
N ALA A 165 -6.17 1.15 11.80
CA ALA A 165 -5.94 2.28 12.68
C ALA A 165 -4.44 2.59 12.80
N THR A 166 -3.69 2.54 11.70
CA THR A 166 -2.25 2.82 11.68
C THR A 166 -1.95 4.31 11.54
N GLY A 167 -0.76 4.74 11.96
CA GLY A 167 -0.36 6.14 11.93
C GLY A 167 -0.89 6.95 13.12
N SER A 168 -1.38 8.16 12.86
CA SER A 168 -1.79 9.11 13.92
C SER A 168 -3.26 8.99 14.33
N VAL A 169 -3.90 7.85 14.09
CA VAL A 169 -5.32 7.63 14.42
C VAL A 169 -5.49 6.51 15.45
N THR A 170 -6.54 6.60 16.26
CA THR A 170 -6.84 5.67 17.35
C THR A 170 -8.03 4.75 17.06
N GLN A 171 -8.76 5.02 16.00
CA GLN A 171 -9.94 4.24 15.60
C GLN A 171 -9.82 3.83 14.13
N PRO A 172 -10.36 2.66 13.75
CA PRO A 172 -10.34 2.21 12.37
C PRO A 172 -11.04 3.21 11.45
N GLN A 173 -10.31 3.68 10.46
CA GLN A 173 -10.80 4.64 9.47
C GLN A 173 -9.97 4.59 8.20
N LEU A 174 -10.55 5.08 7.11
CA LEU A 174 -9.83 5.38 5.88
C LEU A 174 -9.72 6.89 5.74
N HIS A 175 -8.50 7.41 5.65
CA HIS A 175 -8.26 8.75 5.13
C HIS A 175 -8.05 8.66 3.63
N PHE A 176 -8.90 9.34 2.87
CA PHE A 176 -8.91 9.34 1.42
C PHE A 176 -8.70 10.73 0.87
N GLU A 177 -7.63 10.90 0.06
CA GLU A 177 -7.36 12.13 -0.67
C GLU A 177 -7.51 11.93 -2.17
N LEU A 178 -7.96 12.96 -2.85
CA LEU A 178 -7.92 13.08 -4.28
C LEU A 178 -7.09 14.31 -4.65
N ARG A 179 -6.14 14.16 -5.56
CA ARG A 179 -5.23 15.22 -5.98
C ARG A 179 -5.22 15.34 -7.50
N ARG A 180 -5.13 16.56 -8.00
CA ARG A 180 -4.89 16.85 -9.41
C ARG A 180 -3.54 17.55 -9.52
N GLY A 181 -2.56 16.86 -10.11
CA GLY A 181 -1.16 17.27 -9.99
C GLY A 181 -0.72 17.31 -8.52
N ASN A 182 -0.18 18.44 -8.07
CA ASN A 182 0.29 18.62 -6.69
C ASN A 182 -0.78 19.18 -5.73
N LYS A 183 -1.99 19.45 -6.20
CA LYS A 183 -3.05 20.10 -5.42
C LYS A 183 -4.10 19.12 -4.94
N ALA A 184 -4.34 19.06 -3.64
CA ALA A 184 -5.47 18.34 -3.07
C ALA A 184 -6.78 19.02 -3.45
N VAL A 185 -7.77 18.24 -3.81
CA VAL A 185 -9.11 18.70 -4.18
C VAL A 185 -10.16 18.01 -3.32
N ASP A 186 -11.32 18.63 -3.18
CA ASP A 186 -12.43 18.06 -2.44
C ASP A 186 -12.94 16.78 -3.12
N PRO A 187 -12.75 15.59 -2.49
CA PRO A 187 -13.14 14.33 -3.10
C PRO A 187 -14.64 14.24 -3.37
N MET A 188 -15.47 14.91 -2.54
CA MET A 188 -16.93 14.84 -2.66
C MET A 188 -17.45 15.38 -3.99
N LYS A 189 -16.70 16.28 -4.63
CA LYS A 189 -17.08 16.85 -5.95
C LYS A 189 -16.84 15.89 -7.11
N TYR A 190 -16.02 14.88 -6.91
CA TYR A 190 -15.57 13.96 -7.96
C TYR A 190 -16.00 12.51 -7.74
N LEU A 191 -16.42 12.16 -6.54
CA LEU A 191 -16.97 10.83 -6.26
C LEU A 191 -18.36 10.68 -6.88
N ALA A 192 -18.66 9.49 -7.41
CA ALA A 192 -19.98 9.16 -7.94
C ALA A 192 -21.02 9.24 -6.82
N SER A 193 -22.26 9.55 -7.17
CA SER A 193 -23.37 9.44 -6.21
C SER A 193 -23.50 8.00 -5.72
N LEU A 194 -23.76 7.82 -4.41
CA LEU A 194 -23.98 6.52 -3.77
C LEU A 194 -25.33 5.93 -4.17
#